data_8d087ba2dc1c0d73162311e2b12f932c
#
_entry.id   8d087ba2dc1c0d73162311e2b12f932c
#
_cell.length_a   1.000
_cell.length_b   1.000
_cell.length_c   1.000
_cell.angle_alpha   90.00
_cell.angle_beta   90.00
_cell.angle_gamma   90.00
#
_symmetry.space_group_name_H-M   'P 1'
#
loop_
_entity.id
_entity.type
_entity.pdbx_description
1 polymer ?
#
loop_
_entity_poly.entity_id
_entity_poly.type
_entity_poly.pdbx_seq_one_letter_code
_entity_poly.pdbx_strand_id
1 'polypeptide(L)'
;VRGGGPGTRETDALDPRNLVPRIEAVVLTGGSAYGLDAASGVVGWLEDHGRGFRVGPDPAQVVPVVPAAALFDLGRGGDWRARPDAALGRAAAEAAAATGPGAPVAEGNTGAGTGAVAGGFKGGTGTASAVLPSGVTVAALAAVNAAGSFADPRTGALYGLPDAAPPDPEVHTAALRRLAEARETSAARFAASVRPPLNTTLAVVATDAVLTRAQAQKLAGTAHDGLARALRPVHLLSDGDTVFALSTAARPLVPDATAATDPAFGVHAEAGALNDILAAGADVLTRAVVRAALTARTVDGPGGCFPSYRDLYGHEDDRAGNISPGPSS
;
A
#
# COMPACT_ATOMS: atom_id res chain seq x y z
N VAL A 1 -5.78 -1.74 -10.84
CA VAL A 1 -5.59 -0.30 -11.08
C VAL A 1 -6.94 0.40 -11.18
N ARG A 2 -7.10 1.53 -10.47
CA ARG A 2 -8.29 2.39 -10.56
C ARG A 2 -7.96 3.86 -10.86
N GLY A 3 -6.74 4.31 -10.61
CA GLY A 3 -6.29 5.64 -11.03
C GLY A 3 -6.07 5.73 -12.54
N GLY A 4 -6.09 6.95 -13.11
CA GLY A 4 -5.97 7.19 -14.55
C GLY A 4 -4.53 7.27 -15.08
N GLY A 5 -3.51 7.37 -14.20
CA GLY A 5 -2.09 7.54 -14.56
C GLY A 5 -1.14 6.51 -13.94
N PRO A 6 -1.37 5.19 -14.07
CA PRO A 6 -0.54 4.20 -13.42
C PRO A 6 0.87 4.10 -14.03
N GLY A 7 1.88 3.99 -13.17
CA GLY A 7 3.22 3.56 -13.53
C GLY A 7 3.40 2.12 -13.09
N THR A 8 3.32 1.15 -13.99
CA THR A 8 3.37 -0.28 -13.64
C THR A 8 4.28 -1.07 -14.55
N ARG A 9 4.75 -2.23 -14.06
CA ARG A 9 5.55 -3.21 -14.80
C ARG A 9 4.98 -4.60 -14.57
N GLU A 10 4.93 -5.42 -15.62
CA GLU A 10 4.60 -6.85 -15.62
C GLU A 10 3.22 -7.20 -15.01
N THR A 11 2.27 -6.24 -15.00
CA THR A 11 0.94 -6.46 -14.44
C THR A 11 0.07 -7.38 -15.29
N ASP A 12 0.31 -7.47 -16.61
CA ASP A 12 -0.43 -8.36 -17.49
C ASP A 12 -0.18 -9.84 -17.17
N ALA A 13 0.99 -10.17 -16.58
CA ALA A 13 1.28 -11.53 -16.11
C ALA A 13 0.32 -12.02 -15.02
N LEU A 14 -0.35 -11.08 -14.32
CA LEU A 14 -1.34 -11.40 -13.28
C LEU A 14 -2.71 -11.80 -13.82
N ASP A 15 -2.98 -11.61 -15.12
CA ASP A 15 -4.26 -11.98 -15.72
C ASP A 15 -4.50 -13.49 -15.52
N PRO A 16 -5.68 -13.91 -15.01
CA PRO A 16 -6.00 -15.32 -14.78
C PRO A 16 -5.86 -16.23 -16.02
N ARG A 17 -5.88 -15.67 -17.22
CA ARG A 17 -5.75 -16.39 -18.50
C ARG A 17 -4.29 -16.71 -18.85
N ASN A 18 -3.30 -16.10 -18.19
CA ASN A 18 -1.90 -16.25 -18.53
C ASN A 18 -1.28 -17.50 -17.88
N LEU A 19 -0.17 -17.98 -18.49
CA LEU A 19 0.46 -19.26 -18.16
C LEU A 19 1.00 -19.34 -16.74
N VAL A 20 1.73 -18.30 -16.29
CA VAL A 20 2.47 -18.37 -15.02
C VAL A 20 1.52 -18.24 -13.83
N PRO A 21 1.41 -19.29 -12.98
CA PRO A 21 0.38 -19.33 -11.95
C PRO A 21 0.76 -18.58 -10.66
N ARG A 22 2.04 -18.24 -10.48
CA ARG A 22 2.58 -17.66 -9.25
C ARG A 22 3.53 -16.52 -9.56
N ILE A 23 3.67 -15.61 -8.60
CA ILE A 23 4.66 -14.54 -8.60
C ILE A 23 5.60 -14.72 -7.41
N GLU A 24 6.80 -14.20 -7.49
CA GLU A 24 7.80 -14.32 -6.45
C GLU A 24 7.85 -13.11 -5.53
N ALA A 25 7.54 -11.93 -6.08
CA ALA A 25 7.53 -10.68 -5.31
C ALA A 25 6.59 -9.66 -5.96
N VAL A 26 6.21 -8.63 -5.20
CA VAL A 26 5.61 -7.38 -5.67
C VAL A 26 6.51 -6.24 -5.24
N VAL A 27 6.80 -5.31 -6.14
CA VAL A 27 7.61 -4.12 -5.85
C VAL A 27 6.73 -2.89 -5.83
N LEU A 28 6.71 -2.19 -4.69
CA LEU A 28 6.15 -0.85 -4.55
C LEU A 28 7.33 0.13 -4.46
N THR A 29 7.40 1.11 -5.35
CA THR A 29 8.55 1.99 -5.47
C THR A 29 8.13 3.47 -5.64
N GLY A 30 9.06 4.39 -5.43
CA GLY A 30 8.95 5.79 -5.84
C GLY A 30 9.55 6.02 -7.23
N GLY A 31 9.77 7.28 -7.60
CA GLY A 31 10.48 7.65 -8.82
C GLY A 31 9.67 7.57 -10.11
N SER A 32 8.34 7.43 -10.03
CA SER A 32 7.48 7.27 -11.20
C SER A 32 7.96 6.12 -12.12
N ALA A 33 7.76 6.20 -13.42
CA ALA A 33 8.18 5.17 -14.36
C ALA A 33 9.68 4.83 -14.29
N TYR A 34 10.53 5.78 -13.91
CA TYR A 34 11.97 5.52 -13.75
C TYR A 34 12.28 4.56 -12.59
N GLY A 35 11.51 4.68 -11.49
CA GLY A 35 11.71 3.84 -10.32
C GLY A 35 11.29 2.37 -10.52
N LEU A 36 10.58 2.05 -11.60
CA LEU A 36 10.28 0.67 -11.99
C LEU A 36 11.54 -0.18 -12.23
N ASP A 37 12.70 0.47 -12.43
CA ASP A 37 13.99 -0.24 -12.53
C ASP A 37 14.36 -0.99 -11.25
N ALA A 38 13.85 -0.58 -10.09
CA ALA A 38 14.04 -1.32 -8.84
C ALA A 38 13.59 -2.78 -8.95
N ALA A 39 12.55 -3.07 -9.74
CA ALA A 39 12.11 -4.44 -9.98
C ALA A 39 13.18 -5.31 -10.68
N SER A 40 14.06 -4.72 -11.49
CA SER A 40 15.17 -5.45 -12.13
C SER A 40 16.15 -6.01 -11.10
N GLY A 41 16.43 -5.26 -10.04
CA GLY A 41 17.28 -5.72 -8.95
C GLY A 41 16.66 -6.86 -8.14
N VAL A 42 15.34 -6.81 -7.93
CA VAL A 42 14.58 -7.89 -7.27
C VAL A 42 14.59 -9.15 -8.12
N VAL A 43 14.39 -9.04 -9.45
CA VAL A 43 14.48 -10.16 -10.39
C VAL A 43 15.86 -10.81 -10.31
N GLY A 44 16.95 -10.04 -10.40
CA GLY A 44 18.31 -10.58 -10.30
C GLY A 44 18.59 -11.26 -8.96
N TRP A 45 18.11 -10.68 -7.86
CA TRP A 45 18.24 -11.32 -6.55
C TRP A 45 17.51 -12.66 -6.47
N LEU A 46 16.28 -12.73 -6.99
CA LEU A 46 15.48 -13.96 -7.02
C LEU A 46 16.10 -15.03 -7.89
N GLU A 47 16.64 -14.67 -9.06
CA GLU A 47 17.38 -15.59 -9.95
C GLU A 47 18.59 -16.19 -9.25
N ASP A 48 19.41 -15.37 -8.58
CA ASP A 48 20.59 -15.83 -7.80
C ASP A 48 20.20 -16.83 -6.68
N HIS A 49 18.93 -16.81 -6.25
CA HIS A 49 18.38 -17.72 -5.24
C HIS A 49 17.53 -18.86 -5.83
N GLY A 50 17.57 -19.05 -7.15
CA GLY A 50 16.82 -20.11 -7.85
C GLY A 50 15.29 -19.98 -7.71
N ARG A 51 14.77 -18.78 -7.49
CA ARG A 51 13.34 -18.49 -7.31
C ARG A 51 12.74 -17.89 -8.57
N GLY A 52 11.78 -18.57 -9.15
CA GLY A 52 11.11 -18.13 -10.38
C GLY A 52 10.40 -19.29 -11.09
N PHE A 53 9.74 -18.97 -12.19
CA PHE A 53 9.14 -19.96 -13.07
C PHE A 53 10.24 -20.72 -13.80
N ARG A 54 10.29 -22.04 -13.63
CA ARG A 54 11.31 -22.92 -14.22
C ARG A 54 11.10 -23.05 -15.72
N VAL A 55 12.15 -22.74 -16.50
CA VAL A 55 12.07 -22.71 -17.98
C VAL A 55 13.03 -23.72 -18.65
N GLY A 56 13.87 -24.41 -17.89
CA GLY A 56 14.84 -25.34 -18.43
C GLY A 56 15.08 -26.57 -17.55
N PRO A 57 15.90 -27.53 -18.04
CA PRO A 57 16.24 -28.75 -17.32
C PRO A 57 17.08 -28.49 -16.06
N ASP A 58 17.94 -27.46 -16.06
CA ASP A 58 18.71 -27.04 -14.90
C ASP A 58 17.78 -26.34 -13.88
N PRO A 59 17.79 -26.71 -12.59
CA PRO A 59 17.05 -26.05 -11.54
C PRO A 59 17.34 -24.53 -11.41
N ALA A 60 18.51 -24.08 -11.82
CA ALA A 60 18.90 -22.67 -11.81
C ALA A 60 18.28 -21.87 -12.97
N GLN A 61 17.73 -22.53 -13.98
CA GLN A 61 17.09 -21.88 -15.12
C GLN A 61 15.66 -21.46 -14.79
N VAL A 62 15.56 -20.36 -14.05
CA VAL A 62 14.30 -19.77 -13.60
C VAL A 62 14.11 -18.37 -14.15
N VAL A 63 12.87 -17.95 -14.34
CA VAL A 63 12.49 -16.59 -14.68
C VAL A 63 11.53 -16.08 -13.59
N PRO A 64 11.97 -15.19 -12.71
CA PRO A 64 11.11 -14.59 -11.69
C PRO A 64 10.04 -13.71 -12.33
N VAL A 65 8.82 -13.74 -11.80
CA VAL A 65 7.73 -12.82 -12.15
C VAL A 65 7.55 -11.83 -11.02
N VAL A 66 7.85 -10.55 -11.30
CA VAL A 66 7.92 -9.48 -10.29
C VAL A 66 7.11 -8.26 -10.75
N PRO A 67 5.79 -8.29 -10.59
CA PRO A 67 4.96 -7.12 -10.85
C PRO A 67 5.38 -5.94 -9.96
N ALA A 68 5.37 -4.74 -10.55
CA ALA A 68 5.75 -3.54 -9.84
C ALA A 68 4.78 -2.39 -10.13
N ALA A 69 4.69 -1.46 -9.16
CA ALA A 69 4.03 -0.18 -9.33
C ALA A 69 4.85 0.95 -8.69
N ALA A 70 4.87 2.11 -9.34
CA ALA A 70 5.63 3.28 -8.92
C ALA A 70 4.70 4.45 -8.62
N LEU A 71 4.91 5.12 -7.49
CA LEU A 71 4.27 6.39 -7.19
C LEU A 71 5.11 7.57 -7.72
N PHE A 72 4.45 8.72 -7.91
CA PHE A 72 5.11 9.93 -8.39
C PHE A 72 5.57 10.79 -7.21
N ASP A 73 6.87 10.84 -6.97
CA ASP A 73 7.52 11.66 -5.94
C ASP A 73 8.77 12.37 -6.43
N LEU A 74 8.96 12.43 -7.75
CA LEU A 74 10.15 12.99 -8.38
C LEU A 74 10.44 14.42 -7.91
N GLY A 75 11.71 14.64 -7.48
CA GLY A 75 12.24 15.93 -7.05
C GLY A 75 11.73 16.42 -5.70
N ARG A 76 10.92 15.67 -4.95
CA ARG A 76 10.48 16.06 -3.60
C ARG A 76 11.61 16.05 -2.57
N GLY A 77 12.73 15.38 -2.85
CA GLY A 77 13.97 15.47 -2.08
C GLY A 77 14.93 16.58 -2.54
N GLY A 78 14.58 17.33 -3.60
CA GLY A 78 15.41 18.39 -4.20
C GLY A 78 16.16 17.94 -5.45
N ASP A 79 16.56 16.67 -5.56
CA ASP A 79 17.21 16.12 -6.75
C ASP A 79 16.19 15.32 -7.58
N TRP A 80 15.94 15.79 -8.80
CA TRP A 80 15.09 15.11 -9.76
C TRP A 80 15.62 13.73 -10.18
N ARG A 81 16.93 13.52 -10.11
CA ARG A 81 17.57 12.28 -10.54
C ARG A 81 17.75 11.26 -9.42
N ALA A 82 17.52 11.63 -8.17
CA ALA A 82 17.48 10.70 -7.04
C ALA A 82 16.21 9.82 -7.13
N ARG A 83 16.38 8.63 -7.69
CA ARG A 83 15.31 7.68 -8.02
C ARG A 83 15.73 6.26 -7.65
N PRO A 84 14.79 5.41 -7.24
CA PRO A 84 15.08 3.99 -7.06
C PRO A 84 15.60 3.35 -8.34
N ASP A 85 16.65 2.55 -8.21
CA ASP A 85 17.32 1.80 -9.26
C ASP A 85 17.39 0.31 -8.92
N ALA A 86 18.01 -0.49 -9.80
CA ALA A 86 18.18 -1.92 -9.58
C ALA A 86 18.97 -2.25 -8.30
N ALA A 87 19.98 -1.43 -7.94
CA ALA A 87 20.76 -1.66 -6.72
C ALA A 87 19.91 -1.49 -5.47
N LEU A 88 19.06 -0.46 -5.42
CA LEU A 88 18.13 -0.25 -4.32
C LEU A 88 17.06 -1.35 -4.25
N GLY A 89 16.55 -1.81 -5.41
CA GLY A 89 15.63 -2.94 -5.49
C GLY A 89 16.23 -4.23 -4.94
N ARG A 90 17.49 -4.53 -5.28
CA ARG A 90 18.22 -5.67 -4.73
C ARG A 90 18.37 -5.58 -3.21
N ALA A 91 18.78 -4.42 -2.69
CA ALA A 91 18.92 -4.20 -1.26
C ALA A 91 17.58 -4.36 -0.52
N ALA A 92 16.47 -3.95 -1.12
CA ALA A 92 15.12 -4.17 -0.56
C ALA A 92 14.75 -5.65 -0.51
N ALA A 93 15.10 -6.44 -1.54
CA ALA A 93 14.88 -7.89 -1.54
C ALA A 93 15.72 -8.59 -0.47
N GLU A 94 16.99 -8.21 -0.32
CA GLU A 94 17.88 -8.72 0.73
C GLU A 94 17.35 -8.41 2.14
N ALA A 95 16.90 -7.17 2.37
CA ALA A 95 16.31 -6.76 3.63
C ALA A 95 15.02 -7.54 3.94
N ALA A 96 14.14 -7.74 2.95
CA ALA A 96 12.93 -8.52 3.12
C ALA A 96 13.23 -10.00 3.43
N ALA A 97 14.23 -10.59 2.75
CA ALA A 97 14.63 -11.98 2.98
C ALA A 97 15.30 -12.21 4.35
N ALA A 98 15.90 -11.18 4.92
CA ALA A 98 16.50 -11.24 6.25
C ALA A 98 15.47 -11.22 7.39
N THR A 99 14.18 -10.94 7.09
CA THR A 99 13.10 -10.93 8.09
C THR A 99 12.38 -12.28 8.15
N GLY A 100 11.98 -12.69 9.36
CA GLY A 100 11.17 -13.89 9.56
C GLY A 100 9.67 -13.64 9.31
N PRO A 101 8.87 -14.72 9.18
CA PRO A 101 7.41 -14.59 9.10
C PRO A 101 6.85 -13.84 10.31
N GLY A 102 5.96 -12.89 10.05
CA GLY A 102 5.33 -12.06 11.10
C GLY A 102 6.21 -10.93 11.64
N ALA A 103 7.40 -10.70 11.09
CA ALA A 103 8.22 -9.56 11.47
C ALA A 103 7.49 -8.22 11.16
N PRO A 104 7.61 -7.21 12.04
CA PRO A 104 7.01 -5.91 11.80
C PRO A 104 7.64 -5.24 10.56
N VAL A 105 6.80 -4.59 9.78
CA VAL A 105 7.23 -3.79 8.63
C VAL A 105 7.47 -2.35 9.08
N ALA A 106 8.57 -1.74 8.62
CA ALA A 106 8.85 -0.34 8.90
C ALA A 106 7.77 0.56 8.26
N GLU A 107 7.23 1.51 9.04
CA GLU A 107 6.18 2.43 8.60
C GLU A 107 6.68 3.89 8.51
N GLY A 108 5.84 4.78 8.02
CA GLY A 108 6.14 6.20 7.88
C GLY A 108 7.02 6.50 6.65
N ASN A 109 8.09 7.26 6.84
CA ASN A 109 8.95 7.78 5.77
C ASN A 109 9.93 6.70 5.25
N THR A 110 9.46 5.51 4.92
CA THR A 110 10.29 4.38 4.52
C THR A 110 9.86 3.80 3.16
N GLY A 111 10.81 3.21 2.41
CA GLY A 111 10.56 2.61 1.10
C GLY A 111 9.86 3.59 0.16
N ALA A 112 8.80 3.15 -0.53
CA ALA A 112 7.97 3.99 -1.40
C ALA A 112 7.31 5.16 -0.65
N GLY A 113 7.19 5.09 0.69
CA GLY A 113 6.66 6.16 1.54
C GLY A 113 7.62 7.34 1.73
N THR A 114 8.91 7.23 1.37
CA THR A 114 9.93 8.26 1.62
C THR A 114 9.56 9.61 1.02
N GLY A 115 9.22 9.66 -0.26
CA GLY A 115 8.81 10.89 -0.98
C GLY A 115 7.30 11.12 -1.02
N ALA A 116 6.48 10.30 -0.35
CA ALA A 116 5.04 10.32 -0.44
C ALA A 116 4.41 11.56 0.22
N VAL A 117 3.36 12.12 -0.42
CA VAL A 117 2.58 13.29 0.05
C VAL A 117 1.11 13.05 -0.26
N ALA A 118 0.20 13.36 0.65
CA ALA A 118 -1.23 13.22 0.46
C ALA A 118 -1.98 14.46 0.97
N GLY A 119 -2.71 15.16 0.09
CA GLY A 119 -3.47 16.36 0.45
C GLY A 119 -2.64 17.50 1.03
N GLY A 120 -1.32 17.52 0.77
CA GLY A 120 -0.38 18.49 1.32
C GLY A 120 0.30 18.05 2.62
N PHE A 121 -0.16 16.98 3.26
CA PHE A 121 0.54 16.34 4.37
C PHE A 121 1.65 15.41 3.86
N LYS A 122 2.66 15.16 4.67
CA LYS A 122 3.58 14.05 4.44
C LYS A 122 2.79 12.74 4.44
N GLY A 123 2.86 12.02 3.35
CA GLY A 123 2.37 10.65 3.26
C GLY A 123 3.39 9.66 3.81
N GLY A 124 3.17 8.36 3.61
CA GLY A 124 4.07 7.36 4.14
C GLY A 124 3.66 5.94 3.82
N THR A 125 4.39 4.99 4.39
CA THR A 125 4.03 3.57 4.39
C THR A 125 3.29 3.24 5.69
N GLY A 126 2.21 2.47 5.59
CA GLY A 126 1.47 1.98 6.75
C GLY A 126 0.98 0.55 6.52
N THR A 127 0.78 -0.18 7.62
CA THR A 127 0.35 -1.58 7.60
C THR A 127 -0.80 -1.82 8.57
N ALA A 128 -1.62 -2.81 8.28
CA ALA A 128 -2.62 -3.32 9.21
C ALA A 128 -2.95 -4.77 8.89
N SER A 129 -3.42 -5.51 9.90
CA SER A 129 -3.88 -6.88 9.72
C SER A 129 -5.07 -7.20 10.61
N ALA A 130 -5.78 -8.25 10.26
CA ALA A 130 -6.86 -8.83 11.03
C ALA A 130 -6.80 -10.36 10.92
N VAL A 131 -7.17 -11.05 11.99
CA VAL A 131 -7.42 -12.48 11.98
C VAL A 131 -8.92 -12.69 12.04
N LEU A 132 -9.47 -13.36 11.03
CA LEU A 132 -10.88 -13.66 10.93
C LEU A 132 -11.30 -14.75 11.94
N PRO A 133 -12.59 -14.90 12.26
CA PRO A 133 -13.09 -16.00 13.11
C PRO A 133 -12.71 -17.39 12.56
N SER A 134 -12.53 -17.53 11.25
CA SER A 134 -12.03 -18.75 10.60
C SER A 134 -10.55 -19.06 10.88
N GLY A 135 -9.81 -18.14 11.53
CA GLY A 135 -8.38 -18.21 11.72
C GLY A 135 -7.56 -17.75 10.50
N VAL A 136 -8.21 -17.36 9.40
CA VAL A 136 -7.55 -16.77 8.22
C VAL A 136 -7.05 -15.37 8.56
N THR A 137 -5.82 -15.07 8.17
CA THR A 137 -5.23 -13.74 8.30
C THR A 137 -5.40 -12.94 7.02
N VAL A 138 -5.81 -11.67 7.16
CA VAL A 138 -5.81 -10.68 6.07
C VAL A 138 -4.99 -9.49 6.51
N ALA A 139 -4.07 -9.04 5.65
CA ALA A 139 -3.17 -7.93 5.94
C ALA A 139 -3.09 -6.98 4.75
N ALA A 140 -2.78 -5.72 5.01
CA ALA A 140 -2.50 -4.72 3.99
C ALA A 140 -1.23 -3.92 4.30
N LEU A 141 -0.53 -3.52 3.24
CA LEU A 141 0.52 -2.52 3.23
C LEU A 141 0.14 -1.46 2.20
N ALA A 142 0.21 -0.19 2.58
CA ALA A 142 -0.05 0.93 1.69
C ALA A 142 1.10 1.93 1.69
N ALA A 143 1.50 2.42 0.51
CA ALA A 143 2.33 3.61 0.32
C ALA A 143 1.42 4.74 -0.14
N VAL A 144 1.15 5.69 0.74
CA VAL A 144 0.09 6.69 0.58
C VAL A 144 0.66 7.99 0.01
N ASN A 145 0.43 8.19 -1.28
CA ASN A 145 0.86 9.38 -2.04
C ASN A 145 -0.31 9.87 -2.91
N ALA A 146 -1.39 10.33 -2.29
CA ALA A 146 -2.65 10.64 -2.95
C ALA A 146 -2.78 12.11 -3.38
N ALA A 147 -3.49 12.38 -4.46
CA ALA A 147 -3.94 13.73 -4.80
C ALA A 147 -4.92 14.25 -3.74
N GLY A 148 -5.81 13.40 -3.27
CA GLY A 148 -6.70 13.68 -2.16
C GLY A 148 -6.01 13.64 -0.80
N SER A 149 -6.78 13.97 0.23
CA SER A 149 -6.35 13.98 1.62
C SER A 149 -6.89 12.77 2.38
N PHE A 150 -6.14 12.32 3.38
CA PHE A 150 -6.64 11.37 4.39
C PHE A 150 -7.37 12.08 5.54
N ALA A 151 -7.29 13.41 5.64
CA ALA A 151 -7.96 14.21 6.66
C ALA A 151 -9.03 15.12 6.06
N ASP A 152 -10.17 15.26 6.74
CA ASP A 152 -11.23 16.18 6.37
C ASP A 152 -10.72 17.63 6.54
N PRO A 153 -10.69 18.45 5.49
CA PRO A 153 -10.19 19.82 5.55
C PRO A 153 -11.03 20.75 6.45
N ARG A 154 -12.24 20.34 6.84
CA ARG A 154 -13.13 21.14 7.69
C ARG A 154 -12.89 20.87 9.18
N THR A 155 -12.43 19.69 9.54
CA THR A 155 -12.36 19.24 10.93
C THR A 155 -11.00 18.67 11.32
N GLY A 156 -10.15 18.32 10.37
CA GLY A 156 -8.90 17.61 10.61
C GLY A 156 -9.07 16.12 10.94
N ALA A 157 -10.31 15.61 11.03
CA ALA A 157 -10.57 14.21 11.32
C ALA A 157 -10.04 13.32 10.20
N LEU A 158 -9.46 12.18 10.55
CA LEU A 158 -9.04 11.16 9.58
C LEU A 158 -10.27 10.43 9.04
N TYR A 159 -10.45 10.40 7.72
CA TYR A 159 -11.58 9.73 7.08
C TYR A 159 -11.65 8.23 7.41
N GLY A 160 -10.49 7.58 7.57
CA GLY A 160 -10.40 6.16 7.91
C GLY A 160 -10.66 5.83 9.39
N LEU A 161 -10.93 6.85 10.24
CA LEU A 161 -11.31 6.70 11.64
C LEU A 161 -12.62 7.47 11.93
N PRO A 162 -13.76 7.04 11.37
CA PRO A 162 -15.01 7.78 11.45
C PRO A 162 -15.55 7.95 12.88
N ASP A 163 -15.21 7.02 13.78
CA ASP A 163 -15.67 7.04 15.19
C ASP A 163 -14.72 7.80 16.11
N ALA A 164 -13.57 8.27 15.62
CA ALA A 164 -12.65 9.08 16.41
C ALA A 164 -13.17 10.52 16.52
N ALA A 165 -13.05 11.11 17.71
CA ALA A 165 -13.33 12.52 17.87
C ALA A 165 -12.43 13.37 16.96
N PRO A 166 -12.97 14.41 16.31
CA PRO A 166 -12.13 15.32 15.53
C PRO A 166 -11.14 16.05 16.44
N PRO A 167 -10.01 16.50 15.89
CA PRO A 167 -9.09 17.38 16.62
C PRO A 167 -9.78 18.62 17.17
N ASP A 168 -9.18 19.21 18.21
CA ASP A 168 -9.63 20.48 18.74
C ASP A 168 -9.68 21.57 17.63
N PRO A 169 -10.74 22.40 17.55
CA PRO A 169 -10.88 23.41 16.49
C PRO A 169 -9.73 24.44 16.44
N GLU A 170 -9.14 24.80 17.58
CA GLU A 170 -8.00 25.72 17.61
C GLU A 170 -6.74 25.06 17.07
N VAL A 171 -6.50 23.80 17.45
CA VAL A 171 -5.41 22.97 16.92
C VAL A 171 -5.58 22.79 15.40
N HIS A 172 -6.81 22.51 14.95
CA HIS A 172 -7.10 22.37 13.53
C HIS A 172 -6.84 23.67 12.76
N THR A 173 -7.27 24.81 13.29
CA THR A 173 -7.02 26.13 12.69
C THR A 173 -5.52 26.42 12.56
N ALA A 174 -4.75 26.11 13.61
CA ALA A 174 -3.30 26.25 13.60
C ALA A 174 -2.63 25.29 12.57
N ALA A 175 -3.11 24.06 12.48
CA ALA A 175 -2.64 23.09 11.51
C ALA A 175 -2.87 23.54 10.06
N LEU A 176 -4.06 24.06 9.74
CA LEU A 176 -4.37 24.61 8.41
C LEU A 176 -3.43 25.77 8.02
N ARG A 177 -3.10 26.66 8.96
CA ARG A 177 -2.16 27.75 8.74
C ARG A 177 -0.77 27.21 8.40
N ARG A 178 -0.25 26.27 9.20
CA ARG A 178 1.05 25.63 8.97
C ARG A 178 1.09 24.87 7.63
N LEU A 179 -0.01 24.23 7.25
CA LEU A 179 -0.12 23.58 5.93
C LEU A 179 -0.07 24.60 4.77
N ALA A 180 -0.72 25.74 4.90
CA ALA A 180 -0.67 26.82 3.91
C ALA A 180 0.75 27.36 3.75
N GLU A 181 1.42 27.70 4.86
CA GLU A 181 2.82 28.16 4.89
C GLU A 181 3.78 27.13 4.27
N ALA A 182 3.57 25.85 4.56
CA ALA A 182 4.37 24.77 3.99
C ALA A 182 4.17 24.62 2.46
N ARG A 183 2.93 24.82 1.97
CA ARG A 183 2.63 24.85 0.54
C ARG A 183 3.30 26.02 -0.18
N GLU A 184 3.27 27.21 0.41
CA GLU A 184 3.96 28.39 -0.13
C GLU A 184 5.47 28.17 -0.18
N THR A 185 6.05 27.64 0.90
CA THR A 185 7.47 27.29 0.99
C THR A 185 7.85 26.26 -0.09
N SER A 186 7.04 25.22 -0.25
CA SER A 186 7.26 24.19 -1.25
C SER A 186 7.13 24.76 -2.67
N ALA A 187 6.13 25.60 -2.93
CA ALA A 187 5.96 26.25 -4.22
C ALA A 187 7.14 27.16 -4.57
N ALA A 188 7.67 27.92 -3.60
CA ALA A 188 8.85 28.77 -3.79
C ALA A 188 10.12 27.96 -4.11
N ARG A 189 10.34 26.83 -3.43
CA ARG A 189 11.47 25.93 -3.70
C ARG A 189 11.33 25.21 -5.05
N PHE A 190 10.09 25.00 -5.52
CA PHE A 190 9.80 24.37 -6.81
C PHE A 190 9.51 25.36 -7.95
N ALA A 191 9.66 26.66 -7.78
CA ALA A 191 9.24 27.68 -8.74
C ALA A 191 9.82 27.49 -10.17
N ALA A 192 10.87 26.67 -10.35
CA ALA A 192 11.41 26.30 -11.65
C ALA A 192 10.70 25.08 -12.31
N SER A 193 9.72 24.46 -11.69
CA SER A 193 9.07 23.24 -12.17
C SER A 193 7.56 23.38 -12.15
N VAL A 194 6.95 23.66 -13.29
CA VAL A 194 5.49 23.52 -13.48
C VAL A 194 5.16 22.04 -13.38
N ARG A 195 4.43 21.64 -12.33
CA ARG A 195 4.02 20.24 -12.15
C ARG A 195 2.52 20.11 -12.07
N PRO A 196 1.92 19.27 -12.92
CA PRO A 196 0.60 18.76 -12.61
C PRO A 196 0.68 17.95 -11.29
N PRO A 197 -0.36 17.97 -10.45
CA PRO A 197 -0.43 17.15 -9.26
C PRO A 197 -0.56 15.68 -9.66
N LEU A 198 0.56 15.03 -9.94
CA LEU A 198 0.63 13.59 -10.20
C LEU A 198 0.93 12.90 -8.88
N ASN A 199 0.04 11.98 -8.52
CA ASN A 199 0.11 11.23 -7.28
C ASN A 199 -0.25 9.76 -7.56
N THR A 200 -0.13 8.92 -6.57
CA THR A 200 -0.45 7.50 -6.70
C THR A 200 -0.43 6.86 -5.32
N THR A 201 -1.49 6.19 -4.92
CA THR A 201 -1.46 5.31 -3.75
C THR A 201 -1.26 3.87 -4.21
N LEU A 202 -0.23 3.24 -3.67
CA LEU A 202 0.10 1.85 -3.96
C LEU A 202 -0.22 0.98 -2.75
N ALA A 203 -0.79 -0.21 -2.98
CA ALA A 203 -1.04 -1.12 -1.89
C ALA A 203 -0.90 -2.60 -2.30
N VAL A 204 -0.62 -3.41 -1.29
CA VAL A 204 -0.74 -4.86 -1.34
C VAL A 204 -1.72 -5.29 -0.28
N VAL A 205 -2.70 -6.12 -0.62
CA VAL A 205 -3.54 -6.84 0.33
C VAL A 205 -3.22 -8.32 0.24
N ALA A 206 -2.89 -8.94 1.37
CA ALA A 206 -2.42 -10.31 1.45
C ALA A 206 -3.32 -11.15 2.36
N THR A 207 -3.44 -12.45 2.04
CA THR A 207 -4.08 -13.42 2.92
C THR A 207 -3.30 -14.74 2.93
N ASP A 208 -3.42 -15.49 4.01
CA ASP A 208 -2.88 -16.85 4.11
C ASP A 208 -3.85 -17.91 3.55
N ALA A 209 -5.08 -17.54 3.19
CA ALA A 209 -6.02 -18.44 2.53
C ALA A 209 -5.59 -18.80 1.10
N VAL A 210 -5.86 -20.03 0.69
CA VAL A 210 -5.73 -20.46 -0.71
C VAL A 210 -6.76 -19.71 -1.56
N LEU A 211 -6.30 -18.92 -2.51
CA LEU A 211 -7.13 -18.22 -3.48
C LEU A 211 -6.76 -18.61 -4.91
N THR A 212 -7.74 -18.73 -5.77
CA THR A 212 -7.53 -18.74 -7.21
C THR A 212 -7.10 -17.34 -7.68
N ARG A 213 -6.51 -17.23 -8.86
CA ARG A 213 -6.13 -15.92 -9.43
C ARG A 213 -7.34 -14.99 -9.62
N ALA A 214 -8.50 -15.54 -9.99
CA ALA A 214 -9.73 -14.77 -10.13
C ALA A 214 -10.22 -14.23 -8.77
N GLN A 215 -10.13 -15.04 -7.71
CA GLN A 215 -10.46 -14.61 -6.34
C GLN A 215 -9.48 -13.55 -5.83
N ALA A 216 -8.18 -13.72 -6.09
CA ALA A 216 -7.17 -12.71 -5.75
C ALA A 216 -7.40 -11.39 -6.53
N GLN A 217 -7.75 -11.46 -7.82
CA GLN A 217 -8.13 -10.29 -8.61
C GLN A 217 -9.36 -9.59 -8.03
N LYS A 218 -10.36 -10.35 -7.58
CA LYS A 218 -11.54 -9.81 -6.90
C LYS A 218 -11.16 -9.12 -5.59
N LEU A 219 -10.26 -9.72 -4.79
CA LEU A 219 -9.76 -9.12 -3.55
C LEU A 219 -9.06 -7.78 -3.83
N ALA A 220 -8.15 -7.73 -4.81
CA ALA A 220 -7.50 -6.47 -5.21
C ALA A 220 -8.53 -5.40 -5.63
N GLY A 221 -9.56 -5.81 -6.37
CA GLY A 221 -10.63 -4.90 -6.83
C GLY A 221 -11.45 -4.33 -5.68
N THR A 222 -11.88 -5.18 -4.74
CA THR A 222 -12.70 -4.77 -3.58
C THR A 222 -11.88 -3.95 -2.57
N ALA A 223 -10.58 -4.24 -2.42
CA ALA A 223 -9.71 -3.52 -1.51
C ALA A 223 -9.59 -2.02 -1.85
N HIS A 224 -9.79 -1.61 -3.10
CA HIS A 224 -9.88 -0.19 -3.48
C HIS A 224 -10.95 0.59 -2.71
N ASP A 225 -12.00 -0.07 -2.23
CA ASP A 225 -13.02 0.56 -1.39
C ASP A 225 -12.41 1.03 -0.06
N GLY A 226 -11.37 0.36 0.43
CA GLY A 226 -10.59 0.80 1.58
C GLY A 226 -9.87 2.12 1.35
N LEU A 227 -9.31 2.34 0.15
CA LEU A 227 -8.75 3.64 -0.24
C LEU A 227 -9.84 4.71 -0.27
N ALA A 228 -11.01 4.42 -0.84
CA ALA A 228 -12.13 5.36 -0.94
C ALA A 228 -12.73 5.75 0.43
N ARG A 229 -12.59 4.88 1.44
CA ARG A 229 -12.99 5.19 2.82
C ARG A 229 -12.02 6.13 3.52
N ALA A 230 -10.72 6.08 3.16
CA ALA A 230 -9.64 6.78 3.88
C ALA A 230 -9.05 7.96 3.14
N LEU A 231 -9.32 8.15 1.85
CA LEU A 231 -8.77 9.20 0.98
C LEU A 231 -9.87 9.90 0.20
N ARG A 232 -9.87 11.25 0.19
CA ARG A 232 -10.87 12.06 -0.55
C ARG A 232 -10.24 13.29 -1.21
N PRO A 233 -10.46 13.51 -2.52
CA PRO A 233 -10.92 12.53 -3.52
C PRO A 233 -9.90 11.40 -3.76
N VAL A 234 -10.32 10.34 -4.44
CA VAL A 234 -9.49 9.18 -4.76
C VAL A 234 -9.73 8.74 -6.21
N HIS A 235 -8.78 8.02 -6.79
CA HIS A 235 -8.89 7.44 -8.14
C HIS A 235 -9.10 8.48 -9.25
N LEU A 236 -8.49 9.66 -9.08
CA LEU A 236 -8.56 10.70 -10.08
C LEU A 236 -7.76 10.31 -11.35
N LEU A 237 -7.98 11.05 -12.44
CA LEU A 237 -7.21 10.87 -13.67
C LEU A 237 -5.70 11.07 -13.47
N SER A 238 -5.33 11.92 -12.50
CA SER A 238 -3.95 12.23 -12.12
C SER A 238 -3.35 11.24 -11.12
N ASP A 239 -4.15 10.34 -10.55
CA ASP A 239 -3.68 9.28 -9.65
C ASP A 239 -3.31 8.02 -10.44
N GLY A 240 -2.37 7.24 -9.92
CA GLY A 240 -1.98 5.94 -10.47
C GLY A 240 -2.37 4.77 -9.55
N ASP A 241 -3.43 4.94 -8.74
CA ASP A 241 -3.80 4.04 -7.65
C ASP A 241 -3.87 2.59 -8.07
N THR A 242 -3.00 1.78 -7.47
CA THR A 242 -2.83 0.37 -7.81
C THR A 242 -2.82 -0.48 -6.54
N VAL A 243 -3.66 -1.51 -6.52
CA VAL A 243 -3.71 -2.51 -5.44
C VAL A 243 -3.39 -3.87 -6.02
N PHE A 244 -2.42 -4.56 -5.42
CA PHE A 244 -2.12 -5.96 -5.66
C PHE A 244 -2.77 -6.83 -4.58
N ALA A 245 -3.13 -8.06 -4.92
CA ALA A 245 -3.53 -9.06 -3.95
C ALA A 245 -2.56 -10.24 -3.98
N LEU A 246 -2.22 -10.76 -2.79
CA LEU A 246 -1.36 -11.91 -2.59
C LEU A 246 -2.08 -12.98 -1.77
N SER A 247 -1.89 -14.24 -2.16
CA SER A 247 -2.23 -15.41 -1.35
C SER A 247 -0.97 -16.21 -1.08
N THR A 248 -0.64 -16.45 0.20
CA THR A 248 0.47 -17.34 0.57
C THR A 248 0.06 -18.81 0.51
N ALA A 249 -1.25 -19.09 0.36
CA ALA A 249 -1.84 -20.44 0.26
C ALA A 249 -1.46 -21.36 1.44
N ALA A 250 -1.26 -20.80 2.63
CA ALA A 250 -0.89 -21.57 3.81
C ALA A 250 -2.09 -22.25 4.51
N ARG A 251 -3.32 -21.80 4.20
CA ARG A 251 -4.55 -22.32 4.80
C ARG A 251 -5.61 -22.57 3.74
N PRO A 252 -6.45 -23.62 3.84
CA PRO A 252 -7.59 -23.77 2.97
C PRO A 252 -8.56 -22.59 3.14
N LEU A 253 -9.26 -22.20 2.06
CA LEU A 253 -10.25 -21.12 2.10
C LEU A 253 -11.44 -21.51 3.00
N VAL A 254 -11.87 -22.77 2.91
CA VAL A 254 -12.91 -23.38 3.75
C VAL A 254 -12.29 -24.54 4.52
N PRO A 255 -12.42 -24.62 5.86
CA PRO A 255 -11.96 -25.78 6.62
C PRO A 255 -12.63 -27.07 6.16
N ASP A 256 -11.88 -28.19 6.11
CA ASP A 256 -12.36 -29.51 5.64
C ASP A 256 -13.65 -30.01 6.31
N ALA A 257 -13.82 -29.71 7.59
CA ALA A 257 -15.02 -30.08 8.34
C ALA A 257 -16.31 -29.43 7.81
N THR A 258 -16.20 -28.29 7.13
CA THR A 258 -17.36 -27.58 6.55
C THR A 258 -17.62 -28.01 5.09
N ALA A 259 -16.58 -28.45 4.38
CA ALA A 259 -16.67 -28.91 3.01
C ALA A 259 -17.32 -30.31 2.87
N ALA A 260 -17.34 -31.11 3.95
CA ALA A 260 -17.76 -32.50 3.95
C ALA A 260 -19.29 -32.71 4.01
N THR A 261 -20.09 -31.68 4.26
CA THR A 261 -21.51 -31.88 4.59
C THR A 261 -22.46 -31.93 3.40
N ASP A 262 -22.21 -31.28 2.31
CA ASP A 262 -22.97 -31.39 1.04
C ASP A 262 -22.28 -30.59 -0.06
N PRO A 263 -21.96 -31.18 -1.24
CA PRO A 263 -21.37 -30.44 -2.36
C PRO A 263 -22.21 -29.25 -2.86
N ALA A 264 -23.52 -29.29 -2.71
CA ALA A 264 -24.42 -28.19 -3.07
C ALA A 264 -24.24 -26.97 -2.15
N PHE A 265 -23.87 -27.18 -0.88
CA PHE A 265 -23.59 -26.12 0.09
C PHE A 265 -22.11 -25.67 0.05
N GLY A 266 -21.21 -26.45 -0.53
CA GLY A 266 -19.80 -26.10 -0.63
C GLY A 266 -19.55 -24.77 -1.35
N VAL A 267 -20.30 -24.49 -2.41
CA VAL A 267 -20.25 -23.20 -3.14
C VAL A 267 -20.64 -22.02 -2.26
N HIS A 268 -21.65 -22.19 -1.41
CA HIS A 268 -22.10 -21.13 -0.50
C HIS A 268 -21.09 -20.90 0.63
N ALA A 269 -20.49 -21.95 1.17
CA ALA A 269 -19.46 -21.86 2.19
C ALA A 269 -18.20 -21.16 1.65
N GLU A 270 -17.78 -21.50 0.43
CA GLU A 270 -16.64 -20.85 -0.25
C GLU A 270 -16.92 -19.36 -0.51
N ALA A 271 -18.11 -19.03 -1.03
CA ALA A 271 -18.52 -17.65 -1.28
C ALA A 271 -18.58 -16.83 0.04
N GLY A 272 -19.08 -17.42 1.13
CA GLY A 272 -19.11 -16.80 2.46
C GLY A 272 -17.70 -16.49 2.96
N ALA A 273 -16.83 -17.51 2.98
CA ALA A 273 -15.45 -17.34 3.41
C ALA A 273 -14.68 -16.31 2.57
N LEU A 274 -14.92 -16.30 1.25
CA LEU A 274 -14.32 -15.28 0.38
C LEU A 274 -14.87 -13.88 0.69
N ASN A 275 -16.17 -13.73 0.93
CA ASN A 275 -16.77 -12.44 1.27
C ASN A 275 -16.16 -11.85 2.55
N ASP A 276 -15.90 -12.68 3.57
CA ASP A 276 -15.24 -12.24 4.81
C ASP A 276 -13.81 -11.70 4.51
N ILE A 277 -13.07 -12.37 3.64
CA ILE A 277 -11.73 -11.92 3.21
C ILE A 277 -11.83 -10.61 2.41
N LEU A 278 -12.82 -10.46 1.52
CA LEU A 278 -13.02 -9.26 0.72
C LEU A 278 -13.36 -8.05 1.60
N ALA A 279 -14.26 -8.22 2.58
CA ALA A 279 -14.63 -7.18 3.53
C ALA A 279 -13.41 -6.77 4.39
N ALA A 280 -12.73 -7.76 5.00
CA ALA A 280 -11.54 -7.52 5.79
C ALA A 280 -10.42 -6.86 4.97
N GLY A 281 -10.28 -7.22 3.69
CA GLY A 281 -9.29 -6.61 2.78
C GLY A 281 -9.47 -5.11 2.63
N ALA A 282 -10.71 -4.64 2.48
CA ALA A 282 -11.02 -3.21 2.45
C ALA A 282 -10.76 -2.54 3.82
N ASP A 283 -11.15 -3.20 4.92
CA ASP A 283 -10.99 -2.65 6.26
C ASP A 283 -9.51 -2.53 6.67
N VAL A 284 -8.69 -3.57 6.44
CA VAL A 284 -7.26 -3.49 6.76
C VAL A 284 -6.55 -2.48 5.87
N LEU A 285 -6.96 -2.30 4.61
CA LEU A 285 -6.38 -1.27 3.76
C LEU A 285 -6.76 0.14 4.23
N THR A 286 -8.00 0.36 4.68
CA THR A 286 -8.40 1.63 5.33
C THR A 286 -7.49 1.93 6.52
N ARG A 287 -7.27 0.94 7.40
CA ARG A 287 -6.40 1.07 8.57
C ARG A 287 -4.93 1.29 8.20
N ALA A 288 -4.43 0.63 7.14
CA ALA A 288 -3.07 0.85 6.65
C ALA A 288 -2.86 2.30 6.17
N VAL A 289 -3.85 2.91 5.51
CA VAL A 289 -3.79 4.34 5.14
C VAL A 289 -3.73 5.23 6.39
N VAL A 290 -4.54 4.95 7.40
CA VAL A 290 -4.50 5.67 8.68
C VAL A 290 -3.13 5.53 9.34
N ARG A 291 -2.57 4.32 9.39
CA ARG A 291 -1.22 4.09 9.93
C ARG A 291 -0.16 4.90 9.19
N ALA A 292 -0.23 4.95 7.86
CA ALA A 292 0.69 5.78 7.06
C ALA A 292 0.62 7.26 7.45
N ALA A 293 -0.58 7.81 7.72
CA ALA A 293 -0.76 9.19 8.15
C ALA A 293 -0.19 9.43 9.57
N LEU A 294 -0.41 8.50 10.50
CA LEU A 294 -0.02 8.63 11.90
C LEU A 294 1.48 8.37 12.15
N THR A 295 2.14 7.57 11.30
CA THR A 295 3.56 7.21 11.46
C THR A 295 4.51 8.07 10.65
N ALA A 296 4.00 8.81 9.65
CA ALA A 296 4.81 9.75 8.89
C ALA A 296 5.38 10.86 9.79
N ARG A 297 6.56 11.35 9.43
CA ARG A 297 7.23 12.47 10.09
C ARG A 297 7.41 13.62 9.11
N THR A 298 7.35 14.86 9.60
CA THR A 298 7.58 16.06 8.80
C THR A 298 8.91 15.98 8.08
N VAL A 299 8.91 16.38 6.82
CA VAL A 299 10.12 16.56 6.00
C VAL A 299 10.19 18.03 5.59
N ASP A 300 11.30 18.67 5.93
CA ASP A 300 11.66 20.01 5.46
C ASP A 300 13.04 19.91 4.80
N GLY A 301 13.09 20.14 3.50
CA GLY A 301 14.31 19.92 2.72
C GLY A 301 14.32 20.73 1.42
N PRO A 302 15.37 20.56 0.58
CA PRO A 302 15.51 21.31 -0.66
C PRO A 302 14.32 21.19 -1.61
N GLY A 303 13.63 20.06 -1.56
CA GLY A 303 12.48 19.77 -2.42
C GLY A 303 11.13 20.26 -1.88
N GLY A 304 11.05 20.80 -0.69
CA GLY A 304 9.83 21.34 -0.09
C GLY A 304 9.69 21.06 1.39
N CYS A 305 8.64 21.62 1.97
CA CYS A 305 8.21 21.37 3.33
C CYS A 305 6.90 20.55 3.29
N PHE A 306 6.87 19.40 3.94
CA PHE A 306 5.75 18.48 3.97
C PHE A 306 5.45 18.10 5.43
N PRO A 307 4.58 18.85 6.12
CA PRO A 307 4.22 18.56 7.52
C PRO A 307 3.52 17.21 7.63
N SER A 308 3.83 16.45 8.68
CA SER A 308 3.09 15.23 9.00
C SER A 308 1.81 15.54 9.78
N TYR A 309 0.82 14.65 9.65
CA TYR A 309 -0.42 14.74 10.44
C TYR A 309 -0.11 14.71 11.94
N ARG A 310 0.76 13.80 12.35
CA ARG A 310 1.21 13.63 13.71
C ARG A 310 1.77 14.94 14.33
N ASP A 311 2.68 15.61 13.61
CA ASP A 311 3.34 16.82 14.11
C ASP A 311 2.40 18.04 14.14
N LEU A 312 1.34 18.02 13.32
CA LEU A 312 0.34 19.09 13.28
C LEU A 312 -0.73 18.95 14.36
N TYR A 313 -1.11 17.70 14.69
CA TYR A 313 -2.24 17.42 15.60
C TYR A 313 -1.83 16.78 16.94
N GLY A 314 -0.52 16.60 17.19
CA GLY A 314 -0.01 16.16 18.50
C GLY A 314 -0.32 14.69 18.83
N HIS A 315 -0.38 13.79 17.85
CA HIS A 315 -0.52 12.38 18.11
C HIS A 315 0.80 11.78 18.60
N GLU A 316 0.87 11.41 19.88
CA GLU A 316 1.97 10.61 20.43
C GLU A 316 1.78 9.11 20.12
N ASP A 317 2.90 8.37 19.96
CA ASP A 317 2.91 6.95 19.57
C ASP A 317 2.15 6.00 20.53
N ASP A 318 1.92 6.40 21.77
CA ASP A 318 1.35 5.55 22.82
C ASP A 318 -0.14 5.21 22.66
N ARG A 319 -0.87 5.88 21.76
CA ARG A 319 -2.30 5.56 21.48
C ARG A 319 -2.50 4.58 20.34
N ALA A 320 -1.49 4.28 19.55
CA ALA A 320 -1.59 3.40 18.40
C ALA A 320 -1.56 1.90 18.75
N GLY A 321 -1.20 1.54 19.98
CA GLY A 321 -1.13 0.16 20.46
C GLY A 321 -2.45 -0.45 20.92
N ASN A 322 -3.52 0.33 21.07
CA ASN A 322 -4.75 -0.11 21.73
C ASN A 322 -6.03 0.17 20.92
N ILE A 323 -6.01 -0.11 19.62
CA ILE A 323 -7.26 -0.24 18.88
C ILE A 323 -7.73 -1.69 19.07
N SER A 324 -8.39 -1.93 20.19
CA SER A 324 -9.15 -3.18 20.41
C SER A 324 -10.22 -3.31 19.32
N PRO A 325 -10.46 -4.52 18.80
CA PRO A 325 -11.63 -4.75 17.95
C PRO A 325 -12.86 -4.39 18.75
N GLY A 326 -13.70 -3.50 18.21
CA GLY A 326 -14.99 -3.17 18.80
C GLY A 326 -15.84 -4.45 18.94
N PRO A 327 -16.80 -4.48 19.88
CA PRO A 327 -17.61 -5.66 20.12
C PRO A 327 -18.40 -5.98 18.84
N SER A 328 -18.28 -7.24 18.41
CA SER A 328 -19.13 -7.83 17.38
C SER A 328 -20.58 -7.84 17.88
N SER A 329 -21.41 -7.04 17.24
CA SER A 329 -22.88 -7.16 17.33
C SER A 329 -23.40 -7.99 16.19
#